data_722bd85e87f4a3c77f40cca8bdef61e3
#
_entry.id   722bd85e87f4a3c77f40cca8bdef61e3
#
_cell.length_a   1.000
_cell.length_b   1.000
_cell.length_c   1.000
_cell.angle_alpha   90.00
_cell.angle_beta   90.00
_cell.angle_gamma   90.00
#
_symmetry.space_group_name_H-M   'P 1'
#
loop_
_entity.id
_entity.type
_entity.pdbx_description
1 polymer ?
#
loop_
_entity_poly.entity_id
_entity_poly.type
_entity_poly.pdbx_seq_one_letter_code
_entity_poly.pdbx_strand_id
1 'polypeptide(L)'
;MKKLFLAFTMMAGTFGVFAQSETVPSAIAPDPNAPTMTFNKDAIDYGTIKQDAEGTRTFTFTNDGKTPLIISEAHGSCGCTVPTYPKEPIMPGQKAEIKVHYDTHRVGPFSKSVTVNSNAKNSPVVLKISGTVEAAVTDASAEPNSIIPTVAPVPAKVAAPGASAEPNSIIPTVAPVPAK
;
A
#
# COMPACT_ATOMS: atom_id res chain seq x y z
N MET A 1 -29.92 -17.25 89.08
CA MET A 1 -30.74 -16.08 89.46
C MET A 1 -30.37 -14.98 88.40
N LYS A 2 -31.37 -14.33 87.94
CA LYS A 2 -31.39 -13.19 87.01
C LYS A 2 -31.17 -13.51 85.52
N LYS A 3 -32.32 -13.63 84.90
CA LYS A 3 -32.58 -13.69 83.48
C LYS A 3 -32.33 -12.33 82.88
N LEU A 4 -31.45 -12.23 81.87
CA LEU A 4 -31.31 -11.03 81.09
C LEU A 4 -31.74 -11.33 79.63
N PHE A 5 -32.96 -10.88 79.29
CA PHE A 5 -33.49 -10.93 77.94
C PHE A 5 -32.83 -9.81 77.13
N LEU A 6 -32.05 -10.17 76.15
CA LEU A 6 -31.56 -9.23 75.17
C LEU A 6 -32.49 -9.24 73.95
N ALA A 7 -33.26 -8.17 73.78
CA ALA A 7 -34.14 -7.96 72.69
C ALA A 7 -33.25 -7.67 71.42
N PHE A 8 -33.29 -8.59 70.48
CA PHE A 8 -32.64 -8.40 69.16
C PHE A 8 -33.63 -7.66 68.25
N THR A 9 -33.39 -6.36 68.05
CA THR A 9 -34.19 -5.50 67.17
C THR A 9 -33.76 -5.77 65.71
N MET A 10 -34.66 -6.40 64.96
CA MET A 10 -34.51 -6.72 63.59
C MET A 10 -34.70 -5.44 62.75
N MET A 11 -33.60 -4.86 62.29
CA MET A 11 -33.60 -3.69 61.41
C MET A 11 -33.71 -4.19 59.95
N ALA A 12 -34.90 -4.12 59.38
CA ALA A 12 -35.18 -4.43 58.00
C ALA A 12 -34.56 -3.36 57.10
N GLY A 13 -33.37 -3.63 56.54
CA GLY A 13 -32.75 -2.80 55.52
C GLY A 13 -33.42 -3.06 54.17
N THR A 14 -34.17 -2.08 53.69
CA THR A 14 -34.68 -2.05 52.32
C THR A 14 -33.52 -1.87 51.37
N PHE A 15 -33.07 -2.94 50.71
CA PHE A 15 -32.17 -2.86 49.55
C PHE A 15 -32.95 -2.29 48.39
N GLY A 16 -32.73 -1.00 48.12
CA GLY A 16 -33.15 -0.36 46.88
C GLY A 16 -32.35 -0.96 45.73
N VAL A 17 -33.03 -1.76 44.92
CA VAL A 17 -32.49 -2.23 43.62
C VAL A 17 -32.51 -1.00 42.70
N PHE A 18 -31.34 -0.34 42.55
CA PHE A 18 -31.13 0.60 41.43
C PHE A 18 -31.04 -0.26 40.21
N ALA A 19 -32.14 -0.36 39.46
CA ALA A 19 -32.11 -0.81 38.06
C ALA A 19 -31.32 0.21 37.26
N GLN A 20 -30.02 -0.03 37.07
CA GLN A 20 -29.23 0.65 36.07
C GLN A 20 -29.77 0.20 34.72
N SER A 21 -30.56 1.06 34.10
CA SER A 21 -30.93 0.95 32.70
C SER A 21 -29.64 1.14 31.89
N GLU A 22 -28.92 0.04 31.64
CA GLU A 22 -27.87 0.04 30.62
C GLU A 22 -28.54 0.36 29.30
N THR A 23 -28.47 1.62 28.88
CA THR A 23 -28.72 2.01 27.51
C THR A 23 -27.66 1.36 26.65
N VAL A 24 -27.92 0.12 26.21
CA VAL A 24 -27.21 -0.49 25.09
C VAL A 24 -27.24 0.54 23.95
N PRO A 25 -26.07 0.96 23.42
CA PRO A 25 -26.08 1.84 22.26
C PRO A 25 -26.85 1.11 21.17
N SER A 26 -28.03 1.62 20.86
CA SER A 26 -28.87 1.14 19.77
C SER A 26 -27.98 1.10 18.53
N ALA A 27 -27.78 -0.08 17.99
CA ALA A 27 -27.08 -0.22 16.69
C ALA A 27 -27.84 0.70 15.73
N ILE A 28 -27.24 1.84 15.42
CA ILE A 28 -27.79 2.84 14.49
C ILE A 28 -28.04 2.07 13.21
N ALA A 29 -29.28 1.90 12.82
CA ALA A 29 -29.65 1.31 11.55
C ALA A 29 -28.89 2.09 10.45
N PRO A 30 -28.27 1.41 9.49
CA PRO A 30 -27.46 2.09 8.48
C PRO A 30 -28.35 3.09 7.73
N ASP A 31 -27.99 4.37 7.81
CA ASP A 31 -28.69 5.43 7.10
C ASP A 31 -28.59 5.15 5.58
N PRO A 32 -29.72 4.96 4.88
CA PRO A 32 -29.70 4.70 3.42
C PRO A 32 -29.06 5.84 2.63
N ASN A 33 -28.99 7.04 3.20
CA ASN A 33 -28.39 8.22 2.60
C ASN A 33 -26.90 8.41 2.98
N ALA A 34 -26.38 7.60 3.90
CA ALA A 34 -25.00 7.72 4.34
C ALA A 34 -24.02 7.67 3.15
N PRO A 35 -22.88 8.38 3.23
CA PRO A 35 -21.88 8.38 2.17
C PRO A 35 -21.32 6.97 1.99
N THR A 36 -20.86 6.68 0.77
CA THR A 36 -20.18 5.43 0.43
C THR A 36 -18.86 5.77 -0.23
N MET A 37 -17.79 5.18 0.25
CA MET A 37 -16.46 5.37 -0.32
C MET A 37 -16.15 4.24 -1.29
N THR A 38 -16.17 4.53 -2.59
CA THR A 38 -15.88 3.55 -3.66
C THR A 38 -14.51 3.83 -4.25
N PHE A 39 -13.58 2.91 -4.05
CA PHE A 39 -12.23 3.00 -4.60
C PHE A 39 -12.16 2.38 -5.99
N ASN A 40 -11.37 3.00 -6.87
CA ASN A 40 -11.06 2.42 -8.19
C ASN A 40 -10.22 1.15 -8.04
N LYS A 41 -9.33 1.14 -7.04
CA LYS A 41 -8.49 0.00 -6.64
C LYS A 41 -8.33 0.04 -5.12
N ASP A 42 -8.44 -1.08 -4.48
CA ASP A 42 -8.19 -1.27 -3.04
C ASP A 42 -6.79 -1.81 -2.75
N ALA A 43 -6.06 -2.21 -3.80
CA ALA A 43 -4.69 -2.67 -3.73
C ALA A 43 -3.84 -2.05 -4.84
N ILE A 44 -2.60 -1.71 -4.50
CA ILE A 44 -1.58 -1.24 -5.44
C ILE A 44 -0.31 -2.06 -5.24
N ASP A 45 0.16 -2.66 -6.33
CA ASP A 45 1.46 -3.28 -6.39
C ASP A 45 2.48 -2.25 -6.93
N TYR A 46 3.55 -2.05 -6.17
CA TYR A 46 4.67 -1.19 -6.56
C TYR A 46 5.61 -1.90 -7.53
N GLY A 47 5.45 -3.24 -7.70
CA GLY A 47 6.41 -4.05 -8.40
C GLY A 47 7.78 -4.04 -7.71
N THR A 48 8.81 -4.11 -8.51
CA THR A 48 10.20 -3.99 -8.04
C THR A 48 10.66 -2.54 -8.20
N ILE A 49 11.02 -1.89 -7.11
CA ILE A 49 11.52 -0.52 -7.08
C ILE A 49 12.91 -0.49 -6.43
N LYS A 50 13.73 0.48 -6.81
CA LYS A 50 15.07 0.66 -6.23
C LYS A 50 14.97 1.31 -4.84
N GLN A 51 15.95 1.03 -4.00
CA GLN A 51 16.14 1.74 -2.74
C GLN A 51 16.17 3.26 -3.00
N ASP A 52 15.55 4.04 -2.12
CA ASP A 52 15.43 5.49 -2.19
C ASP A 52 14.62 6.02 -3.40
N ALA A 53 13.95 5.14 -4.16
CA ALA A 53 13.03 5.56 -5.19
C ALA A 53 11.74 6.19 -4.62
N GLU A 54 10.97 6.88 -5.48
CA GLU A 54 9.69 7.48 -5.09
C GLU A 54 8.70 6.43 -4.57
N GLY A 55 8.41 6.51 -3.28
CA GLY A 55 7.56 5.58 -2.54
C GLY A 55 6.09 5.96 -2.46
N THR A 56 5.66 7.04 -3.13
CA THR A 56 4.27 7.50 -3.06
C THR A 56 3.40 6.88 -4.14
N ARG A 57 2.23 6.37 -3.76
CA ARG A 57 1.18 5.91 -4.67
C ARG A 57 -0.15 6.52 -4.26
N THR A 58 -1.04 6.68 -5.24
CA THR A 58 -2.32 7.36 -5.05
C THR A 58 -3.48 6.39 -5.24
N PHE A 59 -4.37 6.35 -4.27
CA PHE A 59 -5.66 5.69 -4.34
C PHE A 59 -6.73 6.73 -4.62
N THR A 60 -7.45 6.58 -5.71
CA THR A 60 -8.57 7.45 -6.07
C THR A 60 -9.87 6.78 -5.68
N PHE A 61 -10.77 7.54 -5.07
CA PHE A 61 -12.10 7.09 -4.68
C PHE A 61 -13.16 8.13 -5.03
N THR A 62 -14.42 7.70 -5.03
CA THR A 62 -15.60 8.54 -5.26
C THR A 62 -16.52 8.42 -4.06
N ASN A 63 -17.18 9.52 -3.69
CA ASN A 63 -18.30 9.48 -2.77
C ASN A 63 -19.58 9.15 -3.56
N ASP A 64 -19.96 7.87 -3.58
CA ASP A 64 -21.18 7.39 -4.25
C ASP A 64 -22.44 7.48 -3.37
N GLY A 65 -22.33 8.07 -2.19
CA GLY A 65 -23.45 8.34 -1.31
C GLY A 65 -24.20 9.61 -1.65
N LYS A 66 -25.17 9.98 -0.81
CA LYS A 66 -26.02 11.18 -0.98
C LYS A 66 -25.66 12.31 -0.02
N THR A 67 -24.79 12.06 0.94
CA THR A 67 -24.35 13.04 1.93
C THR A 67 -22.82 13.23 1.87
N PRO A 68 -22.29 14.34 2.40
CA PRO A 68 -20.85 14.59 2.41
C PRO A 68 -20.08 13.49 3.14
N LEU A 69 -18.99 13.02 2.52
CA LEU A 69 -18.06 12.06 3.06
C LEU A 69 -16.94 12.78 3.79
N ILE A 70 -16.69 12.38 5.04
CA ILE A 70 -15.63 12.94 5.88
C ILE A 70 -14.72 11.80 6.32
N ILE A 71 -13.43 11.89 5.99
CA ILE A 71 -12.41 10.98 6.49
C ILE A 71 -11.95 11.50 7.85
N SER A 72 -12.21 10.73 8.89
CA SER A 72 -11.79 11.07 10.25
C SER A 72 -10.32 10.76 10.49
N GLU A 73 -9.87 9.62 9.96
CA GLU A 73 -8.50 9.15 10.15
C GLU A 73 -8.07 8.22 9.02
N ALA A 74 -6.77 8.22 8.72
CA ALA A 74 -6.14 7.17 7.94
C ALA A 74 -4.77 6.87 8.55
N HIS A 75 -4.47 5.59 8.76
CA HIS A 75 -3.20 5.16 9.33
C HIS A 75 -2.66 3.90 8.66
N GLY A 76 -1.35 3.83 8.55
CA GLY A 76 -0.65 2.65 8.04
C GLY A 76 -0.48 1.58 9.11
N SER A 77 -0.33 0.32 8.69
CA SER A 77 -0.06 -0.82 9.57
C SER A 77 1.31 -0.75 10.27
N CYS A 78 2.19 0.18 9.85
CA CYS A 78 3.48 0.48 10.48
C CYS A 78 3.85 1.96 10.25
N GLY A 79 4.84 2.47 10.99
CA GLY A 79 5.38 3.81 10.77
C GLY A 79 6.10 4.00 9.44
N CYS A 80 6.34 2.92 8.69
CA CYS A 80 6.92 2.92 7.34
C CYS A 80 5.90 3.21 6.23
N THR A 81 4.62 3.38 6.58
CA THR A 81 3.52 3.62 5.63
C THR A 81 2.69 4.79 6.14
N VAL A 82 2.82 5.93 5.47
CA VAL A 82 2.21 7.19 5.89
C VAL A 82 1.17 7.64 4.87
N PRO A 83 -0.13 7.57 5.20
CA PRO A 83 -1.18 8.09 4.34
C PRO A 83 -1.38 9.59 4.51
N THR A 84 -1.69 10.27 3.41
CA THR A 84 -2.17 11.65 3.36
C THR A 84 -3.53 11.68 2.68
N TYR A 85 -4.52 12.32 3.29
CA TYR A 85 -5.91 12.31 2.85
C TYR A 85 -6.55 13.69 2.99
N PRO A 86 -7.64 13.99 2.22
CA PRO A 86 -8.37 15.24 2.32
C PRO A 86 -9.00 15.42 3.71
N LYS A 87 -8.88 16.60 4.28
CA LYS A 87 -9.51 16.98 5.55
C LYS A 87 -10.88 17.61 5.36
N GLU A 88 -11.15 18.08 4.15
CA GLU A 88 -12.41 18.71 3.79
C GLU A 88 -13.48 17.66 3.43
N PRO A 89 -14.77 17.96 3.67
CA PRO A 89 -15.87 17.09 3.25
C PRO A 89 -15.88 16.90 1.73
N ILE A 90 -15.98 15.66 1.29
CA ILE A 90 -16.07 15.28 -0.12
C ILE A 90 -17.56 15.16 -0.48
N MET A 91 -18.05 16.02 -1.36
CA MET A 91 -19.46 16.09 -1.72
C MET A 91 -19.91 14.86 -2.53
N PRO A 92 -21.21 14.55 -2.55
CA PRO A 92 -21.76 13.47 -3.38
C PRO A 92 -21.29 13.56 -4.83
N GLY A 93 -20.85 12.44 -5.39
CA GLY A 93 -20.32 12.32 -6.75
C GLY A 93 -18.89 12.87 -6.96
N GLN A 94 -18.30 13.51 -5.96
CA GLN A 94 -16.92 14.00 -6.07
C GLN A 94 -15.91 12.88 -5.92
N LYS A 95 -14.81 13.03 -6.66
CA LYS A 95 -13.61 12.19 -6.54
C LYS A 95 -12.59 12.85 -5.65
N ALA A 96 -11.88 12.03 -4.89
CA ALA A 96 -10.77 12.48 -4.07
C ALA A 96 -9.67 11.42 -4.04
N GLU A 97 -8.55 11.76 -3.42
CA GLU A 97 -7.34 10.93 -3.43
C GLU A 97 -6.78 10.73 -2.03
N ILE A 98 -6.30 9.53 -1.77
CA ILE A 98 -5.46 9.21 -0.63
C ILE A 98 -4.08 8.87 -1.17
N LYS A 99 -3.07 9.66 -0.80
CA LYS A 99 -1.67 9.41 -1.14
C LYS A 99 -1.05 8.58 -0.03
N VAL A 100 -0.41 7.48 -0.40
CA VAL A 100 0.26 6.58 0.55
C VAL A 100 1.74 6.58 0.23
N HIS A 101 2.54 7.05 1.17
CA HIS A 101 4.01 7.02 1.09
C HIS A 101 4.53 5.80 1.83
N TYR A 102 5.36 4.99 1.15
CA TYR A 102 6.10 3.88 1.73
C TYR A 102 7.58 4.23 1.83
N ASP A 103 8.20 3.91 2.98
CA ASP A 103 9.61 4.14 3.23
C ASP A 103 10.50 3.17 2.42
N THR A 104 11.01 3.66 1.30
CA THR A 104 11.82 2.89 0.34
C THR A 104 13.29 2.73 0.74
N HIS A 105 13.73 3.27 1.89
CA HIS A 105 15.03 2.93 2.47
C HIS A 105 15.09 1.47 2.92
N ARG A 106 13.94 0.84 3.13
CA ARG A 106 13.82 -0.54 3.60
C ARG A 106 13.90 -1.51 2.43
N VAL A 107 15.06 -2.12 2.25
CA VAL A 107 15.30 -3.15 1.22
C VAL A 107 14.54 -4.44 1.57
N GLY A 108 13.98 -5.08 0.55
CA GLY A 108 13.28 -6.35 0.65
C GLY A 108 11.81 -6.27 0.24
N PRO A 109 11.09 -7.40 0.29
CA PRO A 109 9.68 -7.46 -0.02
C PRO A 109 8.83 -6.81 1.08
N PHE A 110 7.77 -6.15 0.68
CA PHE A 110 6.81 -5.57 1.63
C PHE A 110 5.35 -5.83 1.22
N SER A 111 4.52 -5.96 2.23
CA SER A 111 3.07 -5.97 2.13
C SER A 111 2.51 -5.24 3.34
N LYS A 112 1.84 -4.13 3.10
CA LYS A 112 1.33 -3.23 4.12
C LYS A 112 -0.11 -2.87 3.85
N SER A 113 -0.81 -2.43 4.89
CA SER A 113 -2.18 -1.95 4.78
C SER A 113 -2.30 -0.53 5.33
N VAL A 114 -3.30 0.18 4.81
CA VAL A 114 -3.75 1.47 5.31
C VAL A 114 -5.22 1.34 5.66
N THR A 115 -5.56 1.63 6.90
CA THR A 115 -6.95 1.66 7.38
C THR A 115 -7.46 3.08 7.30
N VAL A 116 -8.60 3.26 6.64
CA VAL A 116 -9.27 4.54 6.43
C VAL A 116 -10.59 4.54 7.19
N ASN A 117 -10.71 5.39 8.19
CA ASN A 117 -11.92 5.62 8.97
C ASN A 117 -12.67 6.85 8.46
N SER A 118 -13.97 6.74 8.30
CA SER A 118 -14.83 7.82 7.78
C SER A 118 -16.26 7.66 8.28
N ASN A 119 -17.11 8.60 7.95
CA ASN A 119 -18.57 8.49 8.18
C ASN A 119 -19.29 7.67 7.10
N ALA A 120 -18.57 7.01 6.18
CA ALA A 120 -19.16 6.15 5.16
C ALA A 120 -19.74 4.88 5.78
N LYS A 121 -20.83 4.36 5.19
CA LYS A 121 -21.45 3.10 5.64
C LYS A 121 -20.56 1.87 5.46
N ASN A 122 -19.56 1.93 4.58
CA ASN A 122 -18.55 0.89 4.39
C ASN A 122 -17.23 1.17 5.15
N SER A 123 -17.23 2.09 6.11
CA SER A 123 -16.08 2.33 7.00
C SER A 123 -15.98 1.25 8.08
N PRO A 124 -14.74 0.84 8.45
CA PRO A 124 -13.46 1.22 7.88
C PRO A 124 -13.15 0.54 6.53
N VAL A 125 -12.41 1.21 5.67
CA VAL A 125 -11.88 0.63 4.43
C VAL A 125 -10.40 0.34 4.60
N VAL A 126 -9.97 -0.84 4.14
CA VAL A 126 -8.56 -1.25 4.20
C VAL A 126 -7.97 -1.30 2.79
N LEU A 127 -6.99 -0.43 2.55
CA LEU A 127 -6.20 -0.39 1.32
C LEU A 127 -4.93 -1.20 1.50
N LYS A 128 -4.46 -1.86 0.44
CA LYS A 128 -3.26 -2.70 0.47
C LYS A 128 -2.19 -2.16 -0.46
N ILE A 129 -0.94 -2.22 -0.03
CA ILE A 129 0.23 -1.96 -0.87
C ILE A 129 1.21 -3.12 -0.73
N SER A 130 1.82 -3.50 -1.84
CA SER A 130 2.83 -4.55 -1.90
C SER A 130 3.93 -4.19 -2.89
N GLY A 131 5.06 -4.84 -2.79
CA GLY A 131 6.18 -4.66 -3.71
C GLY A 131 7.49 -5.20 -3.14
N THR A 132 8.57 -4.96 -3.86
CA THR A 132 9.93 -5.30 -3.44
C THR A 132 10.84 -4.11 -3.65
N VAL A 133 11.59 -3.74 -2.63
CA VAL A 133 12.65 -2.72 -2.73
C VAL A 133 13.98 -3.44 -2.91
N GLU A 134 14.64 -3.21 -4.03
CA GLU A 134 15.99 -3.70 -4.30
C GLU A 134 17.03 -2.71 -3.79
N ALA A 135 18.14 -3.23 -3.24
CA ALA A 135 19.26 -2.39 -2.84
C ALA A 135 19.75 -1.57 -4.05
N ALA A 136 20.11 -0.31 -3.82
CA ALA A 136 20.85 0.45 -4.81
C ALA A 136 22.18 -0.28 -5.07
N VAL A 137 22.35 -0.83 -6.27
CA VAL A 137 23.67 -1.29 -6.69
C VAL A 137 24.53 -0.04 -6.85
N THR A 138 25.36 0.23 -5.85
CA THR A 138 26.49 1.12 -6.10
C THR A 138 27.36 0.40 -7.13
N ASP A 139 27.43 0.93 -8.34
CA ASP A 139 28.40 0.55 -9.37
C ASP A 139 29.82 0.89 -8.86
N ALA A 140 30.26 0.18 -7.84
CA ALA A 140 31.62 0.20 -7.36
C ALA A 140 32.26 -1.15 -7.69
N SER A 141 32.17 -1.58 -8.94
CA SER A 141 33.04 -2.64 -9.47
C SER A 141 32.97 -2.68 -11.00
N ALA A 142 33.25 -1.55 -11.62
CA ALA A 142 33.79 -1.54 -12.95
C ALA A 142 35.30 -1.23 -12.83
N GLU A 143 36.01 -1.98 -12.05
CA GLU A 143 37.41 -2.16 -12.34
C GLU A 143 37.53 -3.35 -13.30
N PRO A 144 37.91 -3.10 -14.55
CA PRO A 144 38.41 -4.20 -15.37
C PRO A 144 39.77 -4.57 -14.79
N ASN A 145 39.79 -5.57 -13.91
CA ASN A 145 41.04 -6.22 -13.56
C ASN A 145 41.56 -6.95 -14.80
N SER A 146 42.22 -6.15 -15.64
CA SER A 146 43.00 -6.60 -16.74
C SER A 146 44.27 -7.20 -16.18
N ILE A 147 44.18 -8.40 -15.65
CA ILE A 147 45.34 -9.27 -15.50
C ILE A 147 45.45 -10.02 -16.82
N ILE A 148 46.12 -9.39 -17.79
CA ILE A 148 46.65 -10.09 -18.94
C ILE A 148 47.87 -10.86 -18.41
N PRO A 149 47.88 -12.19 -18.36
CA PRO A 149 49.12 -12.91 -18.24
C PRO A 149 49.84 -12.78 -19.59
N THR A 150 50.94 -12.02 -19.58
CA THR A 150 51.95 -12.01 -20.65
C THR A 150 52.40 -13.43 -20.88
N VAL A 151 51.88 -14.10 -21.92
CA VAL A 151 52.49 -15.31 -22.47
C VAL A 151 53.34 -14.87 -23.64
N ALA A 152 54.62 -15.14 -23.48
CA ALA A 152 55.71 -14.91 -24.43
C ALA A 152 55.43 -15.54 -25.81
N PRO A 153 56.02 -14.99 -26.88
CA PRO A 153 55.76 -15.43 -28.27
C PRO A 153 56.47 -16.73 -28.58
N VAL A 154 55.75 -17.68 -29.16
CA VAL A 154 56.34 -18.85 -29.80
C VAL A 154 56.32 -18.63 -31.33
N PRO A 155 57.41 -18.85 -32.03
CA PRO A 155 57.55 -18.45 -33.43
C PRO A 155 56.96 -19.44 -34.42
N ALA A 156 56.46 -18.86 -35.50
CA ALA A 156 56.08 -19.31 -36.84
C ALA A 156 56.36 -20.74 -37.29
N LYS A 157 55.41 -21.33 -38.02
CA LYS A 157 55.72 -21.85 -39.38
C LYS A 157 54.47 -22.04 -40.25
N VAL A 158 54.38 -21.21 -41.30
CA VAL A 158 54.09 -21.49 -42.73
C VAL A 158 52.91 -22.44 -43.07
N ALA A 159 51.91 -21.91 -43.78
CA ALA A 159 51.51 -22.15 -45.16
C ALA A 159 50.13 -21.60 -45.48
N ALA A 160 50.04 -20.74 -46.48
CA ALA A 160 48.85 -20.44 -47.28
C ALA A 160 48.78 -21.44 -48.46
N PRO A 161 47.80 -21.39 -49.42
CA PRO A 161 46.69 -20.50 -49.66
C PRO A 161 45.39 -21.21 -50.13
N GLY A 162 44.33 -20.49 -50.35
CA GLY A 162 43.20 -20.96 -51.19
C GLY A 162 41.88 -20.24 -50.97
N ALA A 163 41.72 -19.18 -51.74
CA ALA A 163 40.67 -18.87 -52.71
C ALA A 163 39.21 -18.74 -52.31
N SER A 164 38.70 -17.54 -52.54
CA SER A 164 37.47 -17.18 -53.26
C SER A 164 36.10 -17.37 -52.60
N ALA A 165 35.38 -16.31 -52.32
CA ALA A 165 34.33 -15.74 -53.16
C ALA A 165 33.40 -14.85 -52.34
N GLU A 166 33.24 -13.65 -52.82
CA GLU A 166 32.18 -12.66 -52.57
C GLU A 166 30.87 -13.09 -53.25
N PRO A 167 29.85 -12.22 -53.27
CA PRO A 167 28.97 -11.64 -52.23
C PRO A 167 27.51 -11.96 -52.53
N ASN A 168 26.61 -11.76 -51.60
CA ASN A 168 25.21 -11.53 -52.03
C ASN A 168 24.48 -10.54 -51.13
N SER A 169 24.34 -9.39 -51.70
CA SER A 169 23.50 -8.27 -51.35
C SER A 169 22.04 -8.60 -51.69
N ILE A 170 21.15 -8.62 -50.73
CA ILE A 170 19.72 -8.47 -50.99
C ILE A 170 19.12 -7.57 -49.92
N ILE A 171 18.81 -6.35 -50.31
CA ILE A 171 17.92 -5.40 -49.60
C ILE A 171 16.51 -5.62 -50.13
N PRO A 172 15.50 -5.84 -49.33
CA PRO A 172 14.13 -5.61 -49.76
C PRO A 172 13.67 -4.22 -49.30
N THR A 173 13.34 -3.43 -50.29
CA THR A 173 12.61 -2.17 -50.31
C THR A 173 11.25 -2.32 -49.61
N VAL A 174 10.98 -1.47 -48.62
CA VAL A 174 9.63 -1.29 -48.05
C VAL A 174 8.93 -0.16 -48.79
N ALA A 175 7.78 -0.45 -49.36
CA ALA A 175 6.86 0.48 -49.96
C ALA A 175 5.97 1.21 -48.93
N PRO A 176 5.54 2.46 -49.16
CA PRO A 176 4.71 3.22 -48.23
C PRO A 176 3.23 2.89 -48.37
N VAL A 177 2.55 2.88 -47.22
CA VAL A 177 1.09 2.71 -47.08
C VAL A 177 0.42 4.08 -47.21
N PRO A 178 -0.67 4.24 -47.99
CA PRO A 178 -1.38 5.52 -48.10
C PRO A 178 -2.39 5.72 -46.97
N ALA A 179 -2.53 6.99 -46.56
CA ALA A 179 -3.54 7.50 -45.67
C ALA A 179 -4.96 7.43 -46.27
N LYS A 180 -5.93 7.08 -45.42
CA LYS A 180 -7.33 7.45 -45.57
C LYS A 180 -8.00 7.57 -44.21
#